data_6339c28d97672edd31806a8bfb848f64
#
_entry.id   6339c28d97672edd31806a8bfb848f64
#
_cell.length_a   1.000
_cell.length_b   1.000
_cell.length_c   1.000
_cell.angle_alpha   90.00
_cell.angle_beta   90.00
_cell.angle_gamma   90.00
#
_symmetry.space_group_name_H-M   'P 1'
#
loop_
_entity.id
_entity.type
_entity.pdbx_description
1 polymer ?
#
loop_
_entity_poly.entity_id
_entity_poly.type
_entity_poly.pdbx_seq_one_letter_code
_entity_poly.pdbx_strand_id
1 'polypeptide(L)'
;MLLRQPTTVTEAQECMAQGAVPVGGATLVWATWQRDGFPDLAMSLRGLPEATAVEPESLGAAVVLHRIDDRVPEVLRRAAGSVGTGAVRRTATVGGNLVGSSLRCLLPAALVLDARATVLGPDQPYETDLAEVVAKRHLLLGLRWRTPVASGYRKQPAEAGGPPPLVVATAVHVDGEGRHRLRVAVREGYDVLSETAGCDAGPDETLDALERTDLGALPAGARDVVREQVADILGPRAGR
;
A
#
# COMPACT_ATOMS: atom_id res chain seq x y z
N MET A 1 28.53 -6.84 -8.46
CA MET A 1 27.10 -7.20 -8.25
C MET A 1 26.61 -8.06 -9.38
N LEU A 2 26.12 -9.26 -9.10
CA LEU A 2 25.38 -10.12 -10.01
C LEU A 2 23.89 -9.91 -9.77
N LEU A 3 23.07 -9.63 -10.80
CA LEU A 3 21.63 -9.52 -10.72
C LEU A 3 20.98 -10.79 -11.26
N ARG A 4 20.21 -11.48 -10.42
CA ARG A 4 19.35 -12.62 -10.80
C ARG A 4 17.92 -12.16 -11.06
N GLN A 5 17.28 -12.79 -12.02
CA GLN A 5 15.87 -12.60 -12.34
C GLN A 5 15.17 -13.96 -12.39
N PRO A 6 14.83 -14.52 -11.22
CA PRO A 6 14.13 -15.80 -11.15
C PRO A 6 12.81 -15.75 -11.91
N THR A 7 12.45 -16.84 -12.54
CA THR A 7 11.22 -17.03 -13.30
C THR A 7 10.22 -17.92 -12.56
N THR A 8 10.68 -18.59 -11.51
CA THR A 8 9.86 -19.45 -10.63
C THR A 8 10.09 -19.09 -9.16
N VAL A 9 9.11 -19.42 -8.33
CA VAL A 9 9.18 -19.24 -6.87
C VAL A 9 10.38 -20.00 -6.29
N THR A 10 10.63 -21.24 -6.76
CA THR A 10 11.77 -22.06 -6.33
C THR A 10 13.11 -21.38 -6.61
N GLU A 11 13.31 -20.87 -7.82
CA GLU A 11 14.52 -20.10 -8.16
C GLU A 11 14.69 -18.85 -7.28
N ALA A 12 13.58 -18.17 -6.94
CA ALA A 12 13.62 -17.02 -6.05
C ALA A 12 14.03 -17.42 -4.63
N GLN A 13 13.53 -18.55 -4.12
CA GLN A 13 13.91 -19.12 -2.83
C GLN A 13 15.40 -19.50 -2.80
N GLU A 14 15.90 -20.14 -3.86
CA GLU A 14 17.32 -20.46 -4.00
C GLU A 14 18.19 -19.20 -3.99
N CYS A 15 17.77 -18.14 -4.70
CA CYS A 15 18.47 -16.84 -4.66
C CYS A 15 18.51 -16.27 -3.25
N MET A 16 17.39 -16.31 -2.52
CA MET A 16 17.32 -15.84 -1.12
C MET A 16 18.24 -16.67 -0.21
N ALA A 17 18.25 -17.99 -0.35
CA ALA A 17 19.14 -18.89 0.41
C ALA A 17 20.61 -18.60 0.15
N GLN A 18 20.97 -18.10 -1.05
CA GLN A 18 22.31 -17.65 -1.41
C GLN A 18 22.63 -16.23 -0.92
N GLY A 19 21.73 -15.57 -0.17
CA GLY A 19 21.93 -14.24 0.35
C GLY A 19 21.67 -13.11 -0.64
N ALA A 20 20.89 -13.36 -1.70
CA ALA A 20 20.55 -12.31 -2.66
C ALA A 20 19.73 -11.19 -2.01
N VAL A 21 20.14 -9.95 -2.26
CA VAL A 21 19.42 -8.76 -1.81
C VAL A 21 18.26 -8.46 -2.77
N PRO A 22 17.01 -8.46 -2.31
CA PRO A 22 15.86 -8.13 -3.16
C PRO A 22 15.92 -6.68 -3.64
N VAL A 23 15.72 -6.48 -4.95
CA VAL A 23 15.64 -5.15 -5.55
C VAL A 23 14.42 -5.02 -6.45
N GLY A 24 13.63 -3.96 -6.21
CA GLY A 24 12.54 -3.58 -7.09
C GLY A 24 13.01 -2.62 -8.19
N GLY A 25 12.62 -1.34 -8.09
CA GLY A 25 13.03 -0.27 -9.02
C GLY A 25 14.35 0.42 -8.67
N ALA A 26 15.05 0.01 -7.64
CA ALA A 26 16.27 0.61 -7.09
C ALA A 26 16.18 2.10 -6.72
N THR A 27 15.02 2.74 -6.79
CA THR A 27 14.82 4.18 -6.54
C THR A 27 15.22 4.64 -5.13
N LEU A 28 15.32 3.72 -4.19
CA LEU A 28 15.72 3.98 -2.80
C LEU A 28 17.15 3.49 -2.53
N VAL A 29 17.47 2.28 -2.98
CA VAL A 29 18.73 1.62 -2.61
C VAL A 29 19.91 2.07 -3.47
N TRP A 30 19.67 2.65 -4.65
CA TRP A 30 20.74 3.03 -5.57
C TRP A 30 21.75 4.01 -4.95
N ALA A 31 21.27 5.09 -4.35
CA ALA A 31 22.14 6.06 -3.70
C ALA A 31 22.91 5.48 -2.50
N THR A 32 22.26 4.58 -1.75
CA THR A 32 22.89 3.86 -0.65
C THR A 32 24.00 2.95 -1.18
N TRP A 33 23.73 2.17 -2.23
CA TRP A 33 24.72 1.27 -2.82
C TRP A 33 25.89 2.00 -3.48
N GLN A 34 25.65 3.17 -4.08
CA GLN A 34 26.74 4.00 -4.61
C GLN A 34 27.68 4.51 -3.50
N ARG A 35 27.17 4.80 -2.32
CA ARG A 35 27.95 5.28 -1.18
C ARG A 35 28.62 4.15 -0.40
N ASP A 36 27.89 3.07 -0.12
CA ASP A 36 28.26 2.04 0.86
C ASP A 36 28.75 0.75 0.18
N GLY A 37 28.67 0.66 -1.16
CA GLY A 37 29.03 -0.50 -1.96
C GLY A 37 27.81 -1.31 -2.42
N PHE A 38 27.95 -1.97 -3.56
CA PHE A 38 26.92 -2.85 -4.12
C PHE A 38 26.99 -4.23 -3.49
N PRO A 39 25.84 -4.92 -3.28
CA PRO A 39 25.86 -6.32 -2.84
C PRO A 39 26.48 -7.22 -3.90
N ASP A 40 27.09 -8.33 -3.50
CA ASP A 40 27.64 -9.30 -4.45
C ASP A 40 26.55 -9.91 -5.32
N LEU A 41 25.41 -10.23 -4.71
CA LEU A 41 24.23 -10.82 -5.35
C LEU A 41 22.98 -10.01 -5.05
N ALA A 42 22.23 -9.67 -6.10
CA ALA A 42 20.92 -9.04 -6.02
C ALA A 42 19.89 -9.85 -6.81
N MET A 43 18.62 -9.74 -6.45
CA MET A 43 17.53 -10.44 -7.09
C MET A 43 16.35 -9.50 -7.39
N SER A 44 15.81 -9.57 -8.61
CA SER A 44 14.59 -8.87 -9.01
C SER A 44 13.46 -9.84 -9.29
N LEU A 45 12.30 -9.62 -8.69
CA LEU A 45 11.10 -10.45 -8.89
C LEU A 45 10.35 -10.18 -10.21
N ARG A 46 10.91 -9.34 -11.10
CA ARG A 46 10.24 -8.98 -12.37
C ARG A 46 10.05 -10.14 -13.33
N GLY A 47 10.75 -11.25 -13.14
CA GLY A 47 10.57 -12.47 -13.90
C GLY A 47 9.45 -13.38 -13.41
N LEU A 48 8.91 -13.14 -12.19
CA LEU A 48 7.88 -13.96 -11.58
C LEU A 48 6.49 -13.49 -12.03
N PRO A 49 5.65 -14.35 -12.66
CA PRO A 49 4.29 -14.00 -13.06
C PRO A 49 3.46 -13.49 -11.88
N GLU A 50 3.51 -14.16 -10.72
CA GLU A 50 2.77 -13.81 -9.51
C GLU A 50 3.16 -12.41 -8.98
N ALA A 51 4.42 -12.05 -9.11
CA ALA A 51 4.92 -10.75 -8.65
C ALA A 51 4.66 -9.60 -9.65
N THR A 52 4.20 -9.91 -10.87
CA THR A 52 3.96 -8.90 -11.94
C THR A 52 2.50 -8.80 -12.36
N ALA A 53 1.60 -9.60 -11.79
CA ALA A 53 0.18 -9.59 -12.09
C ALA A 53 -0.48 -8.27 -11.62
N VAL A 54 -1.44 -7.79 -12.43
CA VAL A 54 -2.35 -6.69 -12.07
C VAL A 54 -3.77 -7.14 -12.38
N GLU A 55 -4.54 -7.43 -11.34
CA GLU A 55 -5.88 -8.01 -11.42
C GLU A 55 -6.84 -7.23 -10.51
N PRO A 56 -8.16 -7.39 -10.64
CA PRO A 56 -9.16 -6.65 -9.85
C PRO A 56 -8.98 -6.81 -8.34
N GLU A 57 -8.51 -7.97 -7.88
CA GLU A 57 -8.37 -8.33 -6.47
C GLU A 57 -6.95 -8.75 -6.10
N SER A 58 -5.97 -8.52 -6.98
CA SER A 58 -4.57 -8.81 -6.69
C SER A 58 -3.61 -7.85 -7.38
N LEU A 59 -2.44 -7.65 -6.75
CA LEU A 59 -1.39 -6.77 -7.26
C LEU A 59 -0.01 -7.33 -6.87
N GLY A 60 0.78 -7.66 -7.87
CA GLY A 60 2.13 -8.18 -7.68
C GLY A 60 3.12 -7.14 -7.15
N ALA A 61 4.05 -7.57 -6.31
CA ALA A 61 5.01 -6.69 -5.65
C ALA A 61 6.06 -6.08 -6.61
N ALA A 62 6.34 -6.75 -7.74
CA ALA A 62 7.26 -6.24 -8.76
C ALA A 62 6.59 -5.32 -9.79
N VAL A 63 5.27 -5.13 -9.71
CA VAL A 63 4.56 -4.16 -10.56
C VAL A 63 5.12 -2.76 -10.31
N VAL A 64 5.48 -2.07 -11.40
CA VAL A 64 5.91 -0.67 -11.31
C VAL A 64 4.69 0.24 -11.19
N LEU A 65 4.81 1.30 -10.38
CA LEU A 65 3.66 2.10 -9.94
C LEU A 65 2.85 2.72 -11.08
N HIS A 66 3.49 3.08 -12.21
CA HIS A 66 2.79 3.67 -13.34
C HIS A 66 1.93 2.67 -14.13
N ARG A 67 2.07 1.36 -13.89
CA ARG A 67 1.25 0.30 -14.51
C ARG A 67 -0.01 -0.04 -13.72
N ILE A 68 -0.19 0.59 -12.55
CA ILE A 68 -1.40 0.45 -11.74
C ILE A 68 -2.50 1.31 -12.37
N ASP A 69 -3.45 0.65 -13.02
CA ASP A 69 -4.53 1.26 -13.81
C ASP A 69 -5.93 1.00 -13.19
N ASP A 70 -6.97 1.14 -13.98
CA ASP A 70 -8.38 1.03 -13.56
C ASP A 70 -8.86 -0.41 -13.29
N ARG A 71 -8.03 -1.42 -13.51
CA ARG A 71 -8.30 -2.80 -13.08
C ARG A 71 -8.34 -2.94 -11.57
N VAL A 72 -7.62 -2.09 -10.84
CA VAL A 72 -7.60 -2.12 -9.36
C VAL A 72 -8.46 -1.01 -8.76
N PRO A 73 -8.86 -1.11 -7.47
CA PRO A 73 -9.63 -0.08 -6.80
C PRO A 73 -9.00 1.31 -6.89
N GLU A 74 -9.86 2.33 -7.02
CA GLU A 74 -9.43 3.72 -7.20
C GLU A 74 -8.44 4.20 -6.14
N VAL A 75 -8.61 3.77 -4.90
CA VAL A 75 -7.72 4.14 -3.80
C VAL A 75 -6.26 3.73 -4.06
N LEU A 76 -6.00 2.54 -4.62
CA LEU A 76 -4.65 2.10 -4.98
C LEU A 76 -4.09 2.87 -6.17
N ARG A 77 -4.90 3.07 -7.21
CA ARG A 77 -4.52 3.82 -8.40
C ARG A 77 -4.13 5.25 -8.05
N ARG A 78 -4.95 5.94 -7.23
CA ARG A 78 -4.66 7.32 -6.79
C ARG A 78 -3.44 7.38 -5.88
N ALA A 79 -3.29 6.42 -4.96
CA ALA A 79 -2.12 6.31 -4.11
C ALA A 79 -0.84 6.17 -4.95
N ALA A 80 -0.82 5.23 -5.90
CA ALA A 80 0.32 5.01 -6.80
C ALA A 80 0.64 6.25 -7.64
N GLY A 81 -0.39 6.90 -8.21
CA GLY A 81 -0.26 8.14 -8.99
C GLY A 81 0.32 9.31 -8.19
N SER A 82 0.19 9.29 -6.86
CA SER A 82 0.66 10.34 -5.95
C SER A 82 2.13 10.21 -5.53
N VAL A 83 2.80 9.09 -5.90
CA VAL A 83 4.19 8.82 -5.49
C VAL A 83 5.17 9.58 -6.37
N GLY A 84 5.98 10.46 -5.77
CA GLY A 84 7.10 11.14 -6.40
C GLY A 84 6.79 11.72 -7.80
N THR A 85 7.79 11.70 -8.67
CA THR A 85 7.67 12.16 -10.07
C THR A 85 7.24 11.02 -11.01
N GLY A 86 6.86 11.36 -12.24
CA GLY A 86 6.60 10.37 -13.29
C GLY A 86 7.79 9.43 -13.56
N ALA A 87 9.02 9.94 -13.46
CA ALA A 87 10.23 9.14 -13.60
C ALA A 87 10.36 8.10 -12.47
N VAL A 88 10.09 8.51 -11.22
CA VAL A 88 10.08 7.59 -10.07
C VAL A 88 9.02 6.50 -10.25
N ARG A 89 7.80 6.86 -10.65
CA ARG A 89 6.72 5.88 -10.83
C ARG A 89 6.98 4.85 -11.94
N ARG A 90 7.78 5.19 -12.97
CA ARG A 90 8.18 4.25 -14.02
C ARG A 90 9.19 3.18 -13.56
N THR A 91 9.79 3.37 -12.41
CA THR A 91 10.81 2.44 -11.88
C THR A 91 10.44 1.86 -10.51
N ALA A 92 9.90 2.67 -9.60
CA ALA A 92 9.49 2.23 -8.28
C ALA A 92 8.40 1.15 -8.37
N THR A 93 8.51 0.13 -7.52
CA THR A 93 7.59 -1.01 -7.47
C THR A 93 6.69 -0.98 -6.23
N VAL A 94 5.61 -1.74 -6.27
CA VAL A 94 4.68 -1.93 -5.15
C VAL A 94 5.42 -2.40 -3.91
N GLY A 95 6.18 -3.50 -3.99
CA GLY A 95 6.94 -4.04 -2.86
C GLY A 95 8.00 -3.07 -2.35
N GLY A 96 8.72 -2.39 -3.26
CA GLY A 96 9.69 -1.36 -2.88
C GLY A 96 9.04 -0.18 -2.14
N ASN A 97 7.82 0.21 -2.50
CA ASN A 97 7.08 1.26 -1.81
C ASN A 97 6.56 0.82 -0.44
N LEU A 98 5.99 -0.38 -0.33
CA LEU A 98 5.39 -0.87 0.92
C LEU A 98 6.44 -1.27 1.96
N VAL A 99 7.50 -1.97 1.54
CA VAL A 99 8.47 -2.57 2.45
C VAL A 99 9.75 -1.74 2.55
N GLY A 100 10.24 -1.21 1.43
CA GLY A 100 11.52 -0.50 1.36
C GLY A 100 11.45 0.98 1.72
N SER A 101 10.33 1.66 1.40
CA SER A 101 10.18 3.09 1.64
C SER A 101 9.76 3.42 3.07
N SER A 102 10.37 4.44 3.68
CA SER A 102 9.88 4.98 4.95
C SER A 102 8.51 5.66 4.81
N LEU A 103 8.23 6.27 3.66
CA LEU A 103 6.94 6.94 3.41
C LEU A 103 5.78 5.98 3.15
N ARG A 104 6.03 4.77 2.65
CA ARG A 104 5.01 3.74 2.40
C ARG A 104 3.70 4.29 1.82
N CYS A 105 3.79 5.06 0.75
CA CYS A 105 2.65 5.82 0.21
C CYS A 105 1.44 4.93 -0.17
N LEU A 106 1.67 3.68 -0.53
CA LEU A 106 0.61 2.70 -0.82
C LEU A 106 0.02 2.06 0.44
N LEU A 107 0.67 2.16 1.60
CA LEU A 107 0.25 1.45 2.81
C LEU A 107 -1.15 1.85 3.27
N PRO A 108 -1.54 3.14 3.37
CA PRO A 108 -2.91 3.51 3.73
C PRO A 108 -3.95 2.91 2.79
N ALA A 109 -3.68 2.91 1.47
CA ALA A 109 -4.58 2.35 0.48
C ALA A 109 -4.71 0.82 0.60
N ALA A 110 -3.61 0.11 0.87
CA ALA A 110 -3.64 -1.33 1.08
C ALA A 110 -4.36 -1.72 2.38
N LEU A 111 -4.18 -0.95 3.47
CA LEU A 111 -4.84 -1.19 4.75
C LEU A 111 -6.36 -1.03 4.65
N VAL A 112 -6.88 0.00 3.98
CA VAL A 112 -8.34 0.16 3.85
C VAL A 112 -8.97 -0.89 2.95
N LEU A 113 -8.21 -1.52 2.06
CA LEU A 113 -8.67 -2.66 1.28
C LEU A 113 -8.64 -3.99 2.06
N ASP A 114 -8.23 -3.97 3.33
CA ASP A 114 -7.98 -5.18 4.12
C ASP A 114 -7.04 -6.16 3.41
N ALA A 115 -6.02 -5.61 2.76
CA ALA A 115 -5.16 -6.39 1.90
C ALA A 115 -4.33 -7.41 2.71
N ARG A 116 -4.40 -8.67 2.27
CA ARG A 116 -3.52 -9.74 2.72
C ARG A 116 -2.26 -9.74 1.87
N ALA A 117 -1.14 -10.03 2.48
CA ALA A 117 0.15 -10.07 1.82
C ALA A 117 0.57 -11.52 1.54
N THR A 118 0.97 -11.81 0.31
CA THR A 118 1.66 -13.05 -0.04
C THR A 118 3.16 -12.82 0.04
N VAL A 119 3.85 -13.60 0.85
CA VAL A 119 5.28 -13.47 1.16
C VAL A 119 6.05 -14.66 0.60
N LEU A 120 7.26 -14.42 0.09
CA LEU A 120 8.20 -15.48 -0.26
C LEU A 120 8.81 -16.05 1.02
N GLY A 121 8.32 -17.21 1.47
CA GLY A 121 8.91 -17.98 2.56
C GLY A 121 10.06 -18.88 2.08
N PRO A 122 10.85 -19.42 3.01
CA PRO A 122 11.97 -20.29 2.67
C PRO A 122 11.54 -21.59 1.98
N ASP A 123 10.44 -22.19 2.45
CA ASP A 123 9.95 -23.48 1.93
C ASP A 123 8.82 -23.30 0.91
N GLN A 124 7.89 -22.37 1.19
CA GLN A 124 6.76 -22.05 0.32
C GLN A 124 6.27 -20.63 0.55
N PRO A 125 5.59 -20.01 -0.44
CA PRO A 125 4.88 -18.76 -0.22
C PRO A 125 3.77 -18.96 0.84
N TYR A 126 3.54 -17.92 1.64
CA TYR A 126 2.45 -17.92 2.63
C TYR A 126 1.76 -16.57 2.70
N GLU A 127 0.52 -16.57 3.17
CA GLU A 127 -0.23 -15.34 3.41
C GLU A 127 -0.08 -14.87 4.85
N THR A 128 0.05 -13.57 5.03
CA THR A 128 0.12 -12.93 6.35
C THR A 128 -0.48 -11.52 6.31
N ASP A 129 -0.54 -10.88 7.47
CA ASP A 129 -0.98 -9.51 7.59
C ASP A 129 0.06 -8.53 7.04
N LEU A 130 -0.42 -7.48 6.40
CA LEU A 130 0.45 -6.45 5.84
C LEU A 130 1.28 -5.74 6.93
N ALA A 131 0.75 -5.58 8.14
CA ALA A 131 1.48 -5.04 9.28
C ALA A 131 2.71 -5.89 9.64
N GLU A 132 2.58 -7.21 9.62
CA GLU A 132 3.69 -8.12 9.86
C GLU A 132 4.78 -7.99 8.77
N VAL A 133 4.37 -7.93 7.50
CA VAL A 133 5.31 -7.75 6.37
C VAL A 133 6.11 -6.47 6.50
N VAL A 134 5.44 -5.37 6.87
CA VAL A 134 6.09 -4.06 7.07
C VAL A 134 7.04 -4.08 8.25
N ALA A 135 6.64 -4.67 9.39
CA ALA A 135 7.44 -4.73 10.61
C ALA A 135 8.70 -5.61 10.43
N LYS A 136 8.54 -6.78 9.84
CA LYS A 136 9.62 -7.77 9.65
C LYS A 136 10.37 -7.62 8.33
N ARG A 137 9.93 -6.73 7.45
CA ARG A 137 10.48 -6.51 6.10
C ARG A 137 10.54 -7.78 5.26
N HIS A 138 9.51 -8.61 5.35
CA HIS A 138 9.42 -9.81 4.55
C HIS A 138 9.43 -9.51 3.05
N LEU A 139 9.96 -10.45 2.25
CA LEU A 139 9.95 -10.33 0.79
C LEU A 139 8.54 -10.55 0.25
N LEU A 140 7.88 -9.45 -0.10
CA LEU A 140 6.53 -9.44 -0.63
C LEU A 140 6.51 -9.96 -2.07
N LEU A 141 5.65 -10.93 -2.37
CA LEU A 141 5.30 -11.38 -3.72
C LEU A 141 4.12 -10.62 -4.30
N GLY A 142 3.12 -10.32 -3.48
CA GLY A 142 1.93 -9.59 -3.91
C GLY A 142 0.96 -9.30 -2.78
N LEU A 143 -0.11 -8.61 -3.14
CA LEU A 143 -1.25 -8.29 -2.27
C LEU A 143 -2.52 -8.91 -2.85
N ARG A 144 -3.46 -9.28 -1.99
CA ARG A 144 -4.83 -9.67 -2.35
C ARG A 144 -5.82 -8.96 -1.45
N TRP A 145 -6.99 -8.65 -1.98
CA TRP A 145 -8.07 -7.99 -1.25
C TRP A 145 -9.43 -8.43 -1.79
N ARG A 146 -10.51 -7.98 -1.16
CA ARG A 146 -11.87 -8.04 -1.71
C ARG A 146 -12.22 -6.69 -2.30
N THR A 147 -12.85 -6.68 -3.47
CA THR A 147 -13.29 -5.44 -4.11
C THR A 147 -14.20 -4.64 -3.18
N PRO A 148 -13.88 -3.39 -2.84
CA PRO A 148 -14.71 -2.56 -2.00
C PRO A 148 -15.93 -2.04 -2.79
N VAL A 149 -17.02 -1.72 -2.08
CA VAL A 149 -18.22 -1.05 -2.64
C VAL A 149 -17.87 0.36 -3.13
N ALA A 150 -17.01 1.04 -2.36
CA ALA A 150 -16.50 2.36 -2.69
C ALA A 150 -15.11 2.52 -2.10
N SER A 151 -14.27 3.35 -2.71
CA SER A 151 -12.98 3.71 -2.14
C SER A 151 -12.61 5.14 -2.47
N GLY A 152 -11.80 5.77 -1.62
CA GLY A 152 -11.37 7.15 -1.79
C GLY A 152 -9.94 7.35 -1.31
N TYR A 153 -9.28 8.37 -1.86
CA TYR A 153 -7.90 8.72 -1.51
C TYR A 153 -7.71 10.22 -1.58
N ARG A 154 -7.15 10.79 -0.53
CA ARG A 154 -6.79 12.21 -0.48
C ARG A 154 -5.37 12.35 0.05
N LYS A 155 -4.58 13.20 -0.61
CA LYS A 155 -3.24 13.58 -0.18
C LYS A 155 -3.14 15.09 -0.16
N GLN A 156 -2.75 15.65 0.97
CA GLN A 156 -2.51 17.08 1.10
C GLN A 156 -1.26 17.50 0.31
N PRO A 157 -1.18 18.73 -0.16
CA PRO A 157 0.06 19.28 -0.70
C PRO A 157 1.18 19.19 0.34
N ALA A 158 2.41 18.95 -0.13
CA ALA A 158 3.61 19.00 0.70
C ALA A 158 4.31 20.32 0.52
N GLU A 159 4.81 20.90 1.60
CA GLU A 159 5.74 22.01 1.54
C GLU A 159 7.15 21.50 1.25
N ALA A 160 7.93 22.27 0.50
CA ALA A 160 9.32 21.94 0.21
C ALA A 160 10.14 21.95 1.51
N GLY A 161 10.77 20.81 1.84
CA GLY A 161 11.53 20.65 3.10
C GLY A 161 10.66 20.45 4.35
N GLY A 162 9.35 20.43 4.20
CA GLY A 162 8.41 20.17 5.30
C GLY A 162 8.24 18.68 5.62
N PRO A 163 7.37 18.36 6.59
CA PRO A 163 7.04 16.99 6.95
C PRO A 163 6.37 16.25 5.76
N PRO A 164 6.38 14.91 5.80
CA PRO A 164 5.61 14.13 4.81
C PRO A 164 4.15 14.57 4.75
N PRO A 165 3.56 14.71 3.54
CA PRO A 165 2.18 15.17 3.41
C PRO A 165 1.19 14.20 4.06
N LEU A 166 0.15 14.74 4.67
CA LEU A 166 -0.98 13.94 5.18
C LEU A 166 -1.62 13.16 4.04
N VAL A 167 -1.93 11.88 4.31
CA VAL A 167 -2.67 10.99 3.40
C VAL A 167 -3.85 10.40 4.16
N VAL A 168 -5.03 10.48 3.56
CA VAL A 168 -6.24 9.79 4.04
C VAL A 168 -6.74 8.86 2.95
N ALA A 169 -6.88 7.59 3.29
CA ALA A 169 -7.47 6.56 2.44
C ALA A 169 -8.74 6.01 3.11
N THR A 170 -9.75 5.68 2.32
CA THR A 170 -11.01 5.12 2.78
C THR A 170 -11.49 4.01 1.87
N ALA A 171 -12.16 3.00 2.41
CA ALA A 171 -12.89 2.01 1.63
C ALA A 171 -14.11 1.49 2.40
N VAL A 172 -15.22 1.28 1.68
CA VAL A 172 -16.43 0.68 2.21
C VAL A 172 -16.50 -0.76 1.76
N HIS A 173 -16.67 -1.66 2.70
CA HIS A 173 -16.84 -3.10 2.48
C HIS A 173 -18.17 -3.58 3.04
N VAL A 174 -18.67 -4.68 2.51
CA VAL A 174 -19.79 -5.43 3.08
C VAL A 174 -19.25 -6.60 3.89
N ASP A 175 -19.62 -6.70 5.17
CA ASP A 175 -19.23 -7.84 6.01
C ASP A 175 -20.09 -9.09 5.73
N GLY A 176 -19.79 -10.19 6.41
CA GLY A 176 -20.50 -11.48 6.22
C GLY A 176 -21.98 -11.45 6.62
N GLU A 177 -22.44 -10.40 7.33
CA GLU A 177 -23.83 -10.18 7.74
C GLU A 177 -24.55 -9.14 6.86
N GLY A 178 -23.90 -8.68 5.79
CA GLY A 178 -24.46 -7.70 4.85
C GLY A 178 -24.39 -6.24 5.33
N ARG A 179 -23.70 -5.94 6.44
CA ARG A 179 -23.56 -4.61 6.97
C ARG A 179 -22.38 -3.88 6.32
N HIS A 180 -22.53 -2.56 6.11
CA HIS A 180 -21.45 -1.76 5.57
C HIS A 180 -20.45 -1.35 6.65
N ARG A 181 -19.18 -1.54 6.35
CA ARG A 181 -18.04 -1.20 7.20
C ARG A 181 -17.12 -0.23 6.47
N LEU A 182 -16.91 0.93 7.03
CA LEU A 182 -15.93 1.89 6.54
C LEU A 182 -14.58 1.61 7.20
N ARG A 183 -13.55 1.42 6.40
CA ARG A 183 -12.15 1.45 6.84
C ARG A 183 -11.54 2.79 6.49
N VAL A 184 -10.82 3.37 7.43
CA VAL A 184 -10.09 4.63 7.27
C VAL A 184 -8.64 4.38 7.66
N ALA A 185 -7.71 4.79 6.80
CA ALA A 185 -6.29 4.79 7.14
C ALA A 185 -5.70 6.18 6.89
N VAL A 186 -4.97 6.66 7.88
CA VAL A 186 -4.34 7.98 7.87
C VAL A 186 -2.85 7.83 8.05
N ARG A 187 -2.07 8.40 7.12
CA ARG A 187 -0.64 8.59 7.33
C ARG A 187 -0.37 10.03 7.67
N GLU A 188 0.10 10.28 8.87
CA GLU A 188 0.63 11.55 9.32
C GLU A 188 2.12 11.42 9.61
N GLY A 189 2.92 12.24 8.95
CA GLY A 189 4.36 12.05 9.00
C GLY A 189 4.75 10.66 8.45
N TYR A 190 5.37 9.84 9.29
CA TYR A 190 5.78 8.47 8.96
C TYR A 190 4.87 7.40 9.58
N ASP A 191 3.96 7.79 10.46
CA ASP A 191 3.06 6.90 11.15
C ASP A 191 1.78 6.67 10.35
N VAL A 192 1.26 5.46 10.41
CA VAL A 192 0.01 5.08 9.74
C VAL A 192 -0.92 4.46 10.77
N LEU A 193 -2.08 5.09 10.96
CA LEU A 193 -3.18 4.59 11.76
C LEU A 193 -4.25 4.03 10.82
N SER A 194 -4.93 2.96 11.24
CA SER A 194 -6.03 2.38 10.46
C SER A 194 -7.12 1.89 11.38
N GLU A 195 -8.35 2.37 11.16
CA GLU A 195 -9.52 2.08 11.97
C GLU A 195 -10.72 1.64 11.13
N THR A 196 -11.69 1.01 11.79
CA THR A 196 -12.89 0.52 11.13
C THR A 196 -14.12 0.90 11.95
N ALA A 197 -15.16 1.43 11.27
CA ALA A 197 -16.46 1.73 11.87
C ALA A 197 -17.60 1.16 11.04
N GLY A 198 -18.76 0.89 11.68
CA GLY A 198 -20.01 0.67 10.96
C GLY A 198 -20.46 1.97 10.29
N CYS A 199 -21.04 1.89 9.09
CA CYS A 199 -21.46 3.10 8.37
C CYS A 199 -22.89 3.04 7.79
N ASP A 200 -23.70 2.08 8.23
CA ASP A 200 -25.13 1.98 7.83
C ASP A 200 -25.99 3.11 8.41
N ALA A 201 -25.60 3.67 9.56
CA ALA A 201 -26.32 4.74 10.24
C ALA A 201 -26.07 6.14 9.66
N GLY A 202 -25.10 6.29 8.78
CA GLY A 202 -24.77 7.54 8.09
C GLY A 202 -23.42 8.14 8.47
N PRO A 203 -23.06 9.28 7.83
CA PRO A 203 -21.74 9.89 8.02
C PRO A 203 -21.46 10.36 9.46
N ASP A 204 -22.44 10.98 10.12
CA ASP A 204 -22.25 11.61 11.44
C ASP A 204 -21.96 10.54 12.50
N GLU A 205 -22.77 9.49 12.57
CA GLU A 205 -22.58 8.38 13.51
C GLU A 205 -21.28 7.62 13.23
N THR A 206 -20.92 7.51 11.96
CA THR A 206 -19.63 6.92 11.56
C THR A 206 -18.45 7.75 12.04
N LEU A 207 -18.52 9.08 11.90
CA LEU A 207 -17.51 10.01 12.39
C LEU A 207 -17.39 9.97 13.91
N ASP A 208 -18.52 9.97 14.63
CA ASP A 208 -18.54 9.84 16.08
C ASP A 208 -17.89 8.52 16.56
N ALA A 209 -18.08 7.43 15.81
CA ALA A 209 -17.45 6.16 16.10
C ALA A 209 -15.94 6.21 15.85
N LEU A 210 -15.48 6.83 14.77
CA LEU A 210 -14.07 7.00 14.44
C LEU A 210 -13.34 7.94 15.42
N GLU A 211 -14.02 9.00 15.90
CA GLU A 211 -13.44 9.92 16.90
C GLU A 211 -13.18 9.25 18.26
N ARG A 212 -13.82 8.14 18.55
CA ARG A 212 -13.56 7.33 19.76
C ARG A 212 -12.42 6.33 19.62
N THR A 213 -11.81 6.23 18.43
CA THR A 213 -10.62 5.43 18.16
C THR A 213 -9.35 6.27 18.21
N ASP A 214 -8.21 5.68 17.87
CA ASP A 214 -6.92 6.39 17.78
C ASP A 214 -6.93 7.54 16.75
N LEU A 215 -7.87 7.54 15.79
CA LEU A 215 -8.05 8.66 14.85
C LEU A 215 -8.52 9.95 15.54
N GLY A 216 -9.21 9.85 16.68
CA GLY A 216 -9.60 11.01 17.49
C GLY A 216 -8.42 11.75 18.12
N ALA A 217 -7.27 11.10 18.29
CA ALA A 217 -6.05 11.70 18.81
C ALA A 217 -5.23 12.46 17.74
N LEU A 218 -5.60 12.36 16.45
CA LEU A 218 -4.95 13.08 15.37
C LEU A 218 -5.07 14.60 15.54
N PRO A 219 -4.13 15.40 15.01
CA PRO A 219 -4.24 16.86 14.96
C PRO A 219 -5.53 17.32 14.27
N ALA A 220 -6.05 18.48 14.67
CA ALA A 220 -7.34 19.01 14.16
C ALA A 220 -7.39 19.04 12.62
N GLY A 221 -6.33 19.53 11.96
CA GLY A 221 -6.29 19.57 10.49
C GLY A 221 -6.35 18.20 9.82
N ALA A 222 -5.77 17.16 10.46
CA ALA A 222 -5.87 15.79 9.95
C ALA A 222 -7.29 15.23 10.12
N ARG A 223 -7.93 15.51 11.27
CA ARG A 223 -9.33 15.12 11.53
C ARG A 223 -10.30 15.79 10.56
N ASP A 224 -10.07 17.06 10.20
CA ASP A 224 -10.91 17.75 9.22
C ASP A 224 -10.84 17.08 7.85
N VAL A 225 -9.64 16.66 7.40
CA VAL A 225 -9.49 15.90 6.15
C VAL A 225 -10.17 14.53 6.22
N VAL A 226 -10.14 13.87 7.38
CA VAL A 226 -10.88 12.61 7.59
C VAL A 226 -12.38 12.85 7.48
N ARG A 227 -12.94 13.90 8.13
CA ARG A 227 -14.37 14.25 8.04
C ARG A 227 -14.79 14.49 6.59
N GLU A 228 -14.04 15.31 5.87
CA GLU A 228 -14.33 15.59 4.46
C GLU A 228 -14.33 14.31 3.63
N GLN A 229 -13.32 13.44 3.83
CA GLN A 229 -13.20 12.19 3.07
C GLN A 229 -14.32 11.18 3.41
N VAL A 230 -14.76 11.12 4.67
CA VAL A 230 -15.90 10.29 5.11
C VAL A 230 -17.20 10.82 4.53
N ALA A 231 -17.43 12.14 4.57
CA ALA A 231 -18.60 12.76 3.96
C ALA A 231 -18.65 12.51 2.44
N ASP A 232 -17.51 12.60 1.75
CA ASP A 232 -17.43 12.36 0.30
C ASP A 232 -17.77 10.90 -0.06
N ILE A 233 -17.35 9.92 0.73
CA ILE A 233 -17.53 8.51 0.40
C ILE A 233 -18.89 7.96 0.82
N LEU A 234 -19.48 8.48 1.91
CA LEU A 234 -20.77 8.07 2.46
C LEU A 234 -21.92 9.00 2.05
N GLY A 235 -21.61 10.19 1.56
CA GLY A 235 -22.62 11.16 1.11
C GLY A 235 -23.42 10.66 -0.10
N PRO A 236 -24.60 11.25 -0.35
CA PRO A 236 -25.39 10.91 -1.53
C PRO A 236 -24.55 11.15 -2.78
N ARG A 237 -24.28 10.09 -3.54
CA ARG A 237 -23.61 10.22 -4.84
C ARG A 237 -24.52 11.06 -5.72
N ALA A 238 -24.12 12.32 -6.00
CA ALA A 238 -24.74 13.10 -7.04
C ALA A 238 -24.72 12.25 -8.31
N GLY A 239 -25.90 11.91 -8.82
CA GLY A 239 -26.11 10.91 -9.87
C GLY A 239 -25.14 11.09 -11.04
N ARG A 240 -24.48 9.99 -11.37
CA ARG A 240 -23.82 9.82 -12.68
C ARG A 240 -24.78 9.14 -13.63
#